data_2091517a670d9d1cc6aee14ece1e0eff
#
_entry.id   2091517a670d9d1cc6aee14ece1e0eff
#
_cell.length_a   1.000
_cell.length_b   1.000
_cell.length_c   1.000
_cell.angle_alpha   90.00
_cell.angle_beta   90.00
_cell.angle_gamma   90.00
#
_symmetry.space_group_name_H-M   'P 1'
#
loop_
_entity.id
_entity.type
_entity.pdbx_description
1 polymer ?
#
loop_
_entity_poly.entity_id
_entity_poly.type
_entity_poly.pdbx_seq_one_letter_code
_entity_poly.pdbx_strand_id
1 'polypeptide(L)'
;DCGQDLGFSFQHSIQKLNNGNILTFDNGNLSEIFLDQDYKTSRSIEIDIAETENGCEAELAWEYVLPENLYGYLSGNTQKLDNGNYLSTTIGGAGTSLEVNQNGDEIWEANYNLQIPDGLVYRAMRIPGIFPIAYSVTFPQMNDSLYDINLLDEYFNVNIFNNGDYSQTFDVEFNIINNDNSGNYEIELIVTPIHHQEKSKVYNISLNTQNELENNV
;
A
#
# COMPACT_ATOMS: atom_id res chain seq x y z
N ASP A 1 17.76 -29.68 12.71
CA ASP A 1 16.41 -29.70 13.25
C ASP A 1 16.23 -28.46 14.12
N CYS A 2 15.31 -27.58 13.77
CA CYS A 2 15.12 -26.29 14.47
C CYS A 2 14.05 -26.37 15.56
N GLY A 3 14.06 -27.43 16.33
CA GLY A 3 13.20 -27.56 17.51
C GLY A 3 11.78 -28.00 17.21
N GLN A 4 10.79 -27.16 17.45
CA GLN A 4 9.37 -27.50 17.39
C GLN A 4 8.89 -27.77 15.96
N ASP A 5 8.04 -28.78 15.78
CA ASP A 5 7.33 -29.01 14.53
C ASP A 5 6.22 -27.96 14.39
N LEU A 6 6.30 -27.14 13.34
CA LEU A 6 5.32 -26.11 13.03
C LEU A 6 4.15 -26.63 12.20
N GLY A 7 4.15 -27.94 11.86
CA GLY A 7 3.03 -28.65 11.26
C GLY A 7 2.63 -28.20 9.86
N PHE A 8 3.48 -27.50 9.12
CA PHE A 8 3.16 -27.08 7.75
C PHE A 8 3.42 -28.22 6.74
N SER A 9 2.65 -28.24 5.66
CA SER A 9 2.78 -29.25 4.62
C SER A 9 2.41 -28.71 3.23
N PHE A 10 3.11 -29.17 2.19
CA PHE A 10 2.92 -28.74 0.80
C PHE A 10 3.05 -27.22 0.61
N GLN A 11 3.97 -26.61 1.33
CA GLN A 11 4.21 -25.18 1.31
C GLN A 11 4.65 -24.67 -0.06
N HIS A 12 4.22 -23.45 -0.39
CA HIS A 12 4.57 -22.75 -1.61
C HIS A 12 5.12 -21.35 -1.31
N SER A 13 5.92 -20.82 -2.26
CA SER A 13 6.34 -19.41 -2.26
C SER A 13 7.11 -18.99 -1.01
N ILE A 14 8.15 -19.72 -0.66
CA ILE A 14 9.04 -19.39 0.44
C ILE A 14 9.82 -18.08 0.14
N GLN A 15 9.86 -17.17 1.11
CA GLN A 15 10.56 -15.89 1.02
C GLN A 15 11.32 -15.63 2.32
N LYS A 16 12.53 -15.06 2.20
CA LYS A 16 13.24 -14.49 3.35
C LYS A 16 12.92 -12.99 3.43
N LEU A 17 12.40 -12.56 4.55
CA LEU A 17 12.07 -11.17 4.83
C LEU A 17 13.30 -10.37 5.28
N ASN A 18 13.20 -9.03 5.25
CA ASN A 18 14.30 -8.14 5.65
C ASN A 18 14.66 -8.25 7.15
N ASN A 19 13.71 -8.67 7.99
CA ASN A 19 13.96 -8.94 9.42
C ASN A 19 14.64 -10.30 9.67
N GLY A 20 14.84 -11.10 8.63
CA GLY A 20 15.43 -12.44 8.72
C GLY A 20 14.42 -13.58 8.74
N ASN A 21 13.16 -13.31 9.03
CA ASN A 21 12.08 -14.29 9.10
C ASN A 21 11.82 -14.95 7.74
N ILE A 22 11.22 -16.09 7.77
CA ILE A 22 10.76 -16.83 6.58
C ILE A 22 9.24 -16.70 6.46
N LEU A 23 8.77 -16.24 5.31
CA LEU A 23 7.35 -16.17 4.98
C LEU A 23 7.02 -17.25 3.95
N THR A 24 5.91 -17.98 4.15
CA THR A 24 5.47 -19.01 3.20
C THR A 24 3.95 -19.18 3.26
N PHE A 25 3.39 -19.69 2.16
CA PHE A 25 2.03 -20.19 2.09
C PHE A 25 2.02 -21.69 2.36
N ASP A 26 1.34 -22.10 3.41
CA ASP A 26 1.14 -23.50 3.80
C ASP A 26 -0.20 -23.98 3.26
N ASN A 27 -0.16 -24.93 2.32
CA ASN A 27 -1.38 -25.53 1.78
C ASN A 27 -2.10 -26.42 2.79
N GLY A 28 -1.38 -26.96 3.77
CA GLY A 28 -1.96 -27.73 4.87
C GLY A 28 -2.51 -29.11 4.49
N ASN A 29 -2.15 -29.65 3.31
CA ASN A 29 -2.75 -30.88 2.77
C ASN A 29 -2.61 -32.11 3.67
N LEU A 30 -1.48 -32.21 4.39
CA LEU A 30 -1.14 -33.30 5.30
C LEU A 30 -0.71 -32.79 6.68
N SER A 31 -1.08 -31.58 7.02
CA SER A 31 -0.72 -31.02 8.32
C SER A 31 -1.42 -31.77 9.44
N GLU A 32 -0.66 -32.35 10.37
CA GLU A 32 -1.20 -33.06 11.53
C GLU A 32 -1.99 -32.12 12.46
N ILE A 33 -1.66 -30.82 12.46
CA ILE A 33 -2.37 -29.80 13.25
C ILE A 33 -3.84 -29.68 12.83
N PHE A 34 -4.13 -29.95 11.53
CA PHE A 34 -5.48 -29.80 10.97
C PHE A 34 -6.17 -31.16 10.69
N LEU A 35 -5.53 -32.28 10.98
CA LEU A 35 -6.11 -33.60 10.70
C LEU A 35 -7.37 -33.93 11.55
N ASP A 36 -7.47 -33.32 12.72
CA ASP A 36 -8.62 -33.50 13.61
C ASP A 36 -9.81 -32.57 13.27
N GLN A 37 -9.68 -31.76 12.20
CA GLN A 37 -10.74 -30.88 11.75
C GLN A 37 -11.60 -31.56 10.67
N ASP A 38 -12.88 -31.24 10.66
CA ASP A 38 -13.83 -31.78 9.66
C ASP A 38 -13.55 -31.23 8.24
N TYR A 39 -12.73 -30.20 8.12
CA TYR A 39 -12.36 -29.55 6.86
C TYR A 39 -10.85 -29.26 6.78
N LYS A 40 -10.36 -29.19 5.54
CA LYS A 40 -8.96 -28.83 5.27
C LYS A 40 -8.78 -27.32 5.25
N THR A 41 -7.63 -26.88 5.71
CA THR A 41 -7.29 -25.48 5.84
C THR A 41 -5.93 -25.20 5.25
N SER A 42 -5.78 -24.04 4.61
CA SER A 42 -4.49 -23.44 4.25
C SER A 42 -4.23 -22.24 5.16
N ARG A 43 -2.97 -21.85 5.27
CA ARG A 43 -2.58 -20.69 6.08
C ARG A 43 -1.37 -19.97 5.49
N SER A 44 -1.25 -18.71 5.82
CA SER A 44 -0.04 -17.92 5.62
C SER A 44 0.73 -17.86 6.91
N ILE A 45 2.03 -18.16 6.89
CA ILE A 45 2.86 -18.18 8.08
C ILE A 45 4.15 -17.39 7.90
N GLU A 46 4.50 -16.62 8.92
CA GLU A 46 5.82 -16.01 9.10
C GLU A 46 6.53 -16.73 10.25
N ILE A 47 7.72 -17.24 9.99
CA ILE A 47 8.52 -18.04 10.90
C ILE A 47 9.74 -17.25 11.30
N ASP A 48 9.95 -17.07 12.59
CA ASP A 48 11.19 -16.58 13.16
C ASP A 48 12.15 -17.76 13.36
N ILE A 49 13.41 -17.59 12.95
CA ILE A 49 14.45 -18.61 13.11
C ILE A 49 15.63 -17.99 13.86
N ALA A 50 15.83 -18.43 15.08
CA ALA A 50 16.95 -18.05 15.91
C ALA A 50 18.06 -19.12 15.88
N GLU A 51 19.30 -18.71 15.63
CA GLU A 51 20.47 -19.56 15.81
C GLU A 51 20.81 -19.66 17.30
N THR A 52 21.05 -20.87 17.77
CA THR A 52 21.47 -21.18 19.14
C THR A 52 22.81 -21.89 19.18
N GLU A 53 23.46 -21.97 20.35
CA GLU A 53 24.73 -22.71 20.50
C GLU A 53 24.62 -24.20 20.09
N ASN A 54 23.42 -24.78 20.15
CA ASN A 54 23.15 -26.20 19.88
C ASN A 54 22.39 -26.47 18.57
N GLY A 55 22.19 -25.44 17.73
CA GLY A 55 21.45 -25.57 16.48
C GLY A 55 20.59 -24.34 16.17
N CYS A 56 19.30 -24.54 15.99
CA CYS A 56 18.34 -23.45 15.71
C CYS A 56 17.00 -23.72 16.40
N GLU A 57 16.27 -22.66 16.66
CA GLU A 57 14.88 -22.67 17.12
C GLU A 57 14.02 -21.96 16.09
N ALA A 58 12.83 -22.50 15.82
CA ALA A 58 11.86 -21.92 14.90
C ALA A 58 10.51 -21.73 15.60
N GLU A 59 9.96 -20.53 15.50
CA GLU A 59 8.68 -20.17 16.10
C GLU A 59 7.79 -19.45 15.08
N LEU A 60 6.46 -19.57 15.23
CA LEU A 60 5.53 -18.77 14.44
C LEU A 60 5.55 -17.33 14.94
N ALA A 61 6.08 -16.43 14.13
CA ALA A 61 6.04 -14.99 14.39
C ALA A 61 4.67 -14.40 14.02
N TRP A 62 3.99 -14.98 13.04
CA TRP A 62 2.65 -14.60 12.61
C TRP A 62 1.99 -15.74 11.84
N GLU A 63 0.67 -15.82 11.94
CA GLU A 63 -0.16 -16.79 11.25
C GLU A 63 -1.51 -16.18 10.88
N TYR A 64 -1.98 -16.52 9.68
CA TYR A 64 -3.37 -16.31 9.28
C TYR A 64 -3.92 -17.60 8.66
N VAL A 65 -4.90 -18.18 9.35
CA VAL A 65 -5.60 -19.38 8.87
C VAL A 65 -6.72 -18.94 7.94
N LEU A 66 -6.68 -19.42 6.69
CA LEU A 66 -7.67 -19.06 5.69
C LEU A 66 -9.05 -19.66 6.03
N PRO A 67 -10.14 -18.98 5.69
CA PRO A 67 -11.49 -19.56 5.73
C PRO A 67 -11.58 -20.88 4.94
N GLU A 68 -12.43 -21.81 5.35
CA GLU A 68 -12.60 -23.14 4.73
C GLU A 68 -12.81 -23.07 3.22
N ASN A 69 -13.64 -22.15 2.74
CA ASN A 69 -13.94 -21.97 1.32
C ASN A 69 -12.71 -21.47 0.50
N LEU A 70 -11.66 -21.01 1.16
CA LEU A 70 -10.42 -20.55 0.55
C LEU A 70 -9.30 -21.59 0.64
N TYR A 71 -9.59 -22.83 1.04
CA TYR A 71 -8.61 -23.91 1.03
C TYR A 71 -7.97 -24.09 -0.34
N GLY A 72 -6.65 -24.02 -0.40
CA GLY A 72 -5.86 -24.19 -1.61
C GLY A 72 -4.96 -25.42 -1.54
N TYR A 73 -5.36 -26.52 -2.17
CA TYR A 73 -4.62 -27.79 -2.12
C TYR A 73 -3.32 -27.80 -2.95
N LEU A 74 -3.07 -26.80 -3.75
CA LEU A 74 -1.83 -26.62 -4.54
C LEU A 74 -1.59 -25.13 -4.82
N SER A 75 -0.36 -24.79 -5.22
CA SER A 75 0.09 -23.42 -5.48
C SER A 75 -0.23 -22.43 -4.35
N GLY A 76 -0.26 -21.15 -4.63
CA GLY A 76 -0.48 -20.10 -3.65
C GLY A 76 0.79 -19.33 -3.29
N ASN A 77 0.61 -18.17 -2.71
CA ASN A 77 1.70 -17.35 -2.17
C ASN A 77 1.21 -16.42 -1.08
N THR A 78 2.13 -16.01 -0.23
CA THR A 78 1.94 -14.90 0.69
C THR A 78 3.04 -13.88 0.44
N GLN A 79 2.69 -12.61 0.42
CA GLN A 79 3.61 -11.48 0.29
C GLN A 79 3.41 -10.55 1.48
N LYS A 80 4.50 -10.17 2.15
CA LYS A 80 4.46 -9.07 3.14
C LYS A 80 4.56 -7.75 2.39
N LEU A 81 3.60 -6.88 2.61
CA LEU A 81 3.51 -5.57 1.99
C LEU A 81 4.27 -4.50 2.80
N ASP A 82 4.65 -3.39 2.16
CA ASP A 82 5.38 -2.30 2.80
C ASP A 82 4.59 -1.61 3.93
N ASN A 83 3.26 -1.68 3.89
CA ASN A 83 2.39 -1.21 4.96
C ASN A 83 2.30 -2.17 6.16
N GLY A 84 3.02 -3.30 6.12
CA GLY A 84 3.03 -4.32 7.15
C GLY A 84 1.91 -5.36 7.04
N ASN A 85 0.98 -5.22 6.11
CA ASN A 85 -0.06 -6.21 5.84
C ASN A 85 0.48 -7.41 5.04
N TYR A 86 -0.33 -8.46 4.93
CA TYR A 86 0.00 -9.65 4.17
C TYR A 86 -1.03 -9.86 3.06
N LEU A 87 -0.53 -10.06 1.84
CA LEU A 87 -1.34 -10.42 0.67
C LEU A 87 -1.19 -11.91 0.43
N SER A 88 -2.26 -12.66 0.65
CA SER A 88 -2.31 -14.11 0.43
C SER A 88 -3.10 -14.44 -0.82
N THR A 89 -2.59 -15.33 -1.65
CA THR A 89 -3.27 -15.80 -2.87
C THR A 89 -3.42 -17.30 -2.81
N THR A 90 -4.60 -17.77 -3.11
CA THR A 90 -4.96 -19.19 -3.11
C THR A 90 -5.78 -19.57 -4.34
N ILE A 91 -5.77 -20.85 -4.71
CA ILE A 91 -6.71 -21.37 -5.71
C ILE A 91 -8.12 -21.59 -5.15
N GLY A 92 -8.27 -21.55 -3.82
CA GLY A 92 -9.56 -21.64 -3.15
C GLY A 92 -10.49 -20.49 -3.55
N GLY A 93 -11.81 -20.69 -3.38
CA GLY A 93 -12.82 -19.70 -3.75
C GLY A 93 -12.83 -19.34 -5.24
N ALA A 94 -12.46 -20.27 -6.14
CA ALA A 94 -12.27 -20.01 -7.57
C ALA A 94 -11.13 -19.01 -7.87
N GLY A 95 -10.07 -19.06 -7.10
CA GLY A 95 -8.91 -18.18 -7.18
C GLY A 95 -9.16 -16.86 -6.45
N THR A 96 -8.56 -16.69 -5.29
CA THR A 96 -8.75 -15.51 -4.44
C THR A 96 -7.42 -14.95 -3.98
N SER A 97 -7.31 -13.63 -3.99
CA SER A 97 -6.27 -12.90 -3.24
C SER A 97 -6.94 -12.08 -2.16
N LEU A 98 -6.42 -12.13 -0.95
CA LEU A 98 -6.89 -11.32 0.15
C LEU A 98 -5.73 -10.64 0.87
N GLU A 99 -5.94 -9.40 1.29
CA GLU A 99 -5.04 -8.66 2.14
C GLU A 99 -5.56 -8.67 3.56
N VAL A 100 -4.71 -9.07 4.49
CA VAL A 100 -5.01 -9.05 5.93
C VAL A 100 -3.98 -8.20 6.67
N ASN A 101 -4.41 -7.54 7.72
CA ASN A 101 -3.50 -6.82 8.59
C ASN A 101 -2.79 -7.78 9.58
N GLN A 102 -1.91 -7.24 10.43
CA GLN A 102 -1.18 -8.02 11.42
C GLN A 102 -2.08 -8.69 12.47
N ASN A 103 -3.30 -8.15 12.68
CA ASN A 103 -4.28 -8.71 13.61
C ASN A 103 -5.15 -9.80 12.99
N GLY A 104 -5.03 -10.07 11.67
CA GLY A 104 -5.86 -10.99 10.92
C GLY A 104 -7.18 -10.38 10.41
N ASP A 105 -7.36 -9.06 10.48
CA ASP A 105 -8.54 -8.42 9.89
C ASP A 105 -8.37 -8.34 8.37
N GLU A 106 -9.40 -8.75 7.65
CA GLU A 106 -9.45 -8.66 6.19
C GLU A 106 -9.64 -7.20 5.74
N ILE A 107 -8.70 -6.71 4.93
CA ILE A 107 -8.68 -5.32 4.44
C ILE A 107 -9.19 -5.23 3.00
N TRP A 108 -8.90 -6.26 2.20
CA TRP A 108 -9.24 -6.28 0.78
C TRP A 108 -9.28 -7.71 0.27
N GLU A 109 -10.19 -7.97 -0.67
CA GLU A 109 -10.31 -9.25 -1.37
C GLU A 109 -10.54 -9.03 -2.86
N ALA A 110 -9.97 -9.91 -3.69
CA ALA A 110 -10.27 -10.05 -5.10
C ALA A 110 -10.49 -11.52 -5.45
N ASN A 111 -11.59 -11.81 -6.12
CA ASN A 111 -11.88 -13.12 -6.69
C ASN A 111 -11.66 -13.08 -8.19
N TYR A 112 -10.90 -14.07 -8.72
CA TYR A 112 -10.53 -14.14 -10.13
C TYR A 112 -11.54 -14.91 -10.97
N ASN A 113 -12.45 -15.64 -10.32
CA ASN A 113 -13.42 -16.52 -10.97
C ASN A 113 -12.74 -17.54 -11.93
N LEU A 114 -11.63 -18.09 -11.48
CA LEU A 114 -10.81 -19.09 -12.19
C LEU A 114 -10.74 -20.38 -11.40
N GLN A 115 -11.26 -21.47 -11.99
CA GLN A 115 -11.19 -22.80 -11.41
C GLN A 115 -10.96 -23.85 -12.49
N ILE A 116 -10.41 -24.98 -12.11
CA ILE A 116 -10.21 -26.12 -13.01
C ILE A 116 -11.59 -26.60 -13.54
N PRO A 117 -11.74 -26.88 -14.87
CA PRO A 117 -10.67 -27.02 -15.87
C PRO A 117 -10.25 -25.75 -16.62
N ASP A 118 -10.92 -24.63 -16.39
CA ASP A 118 -10.73 -23.40 -17.19
C ASP A 118 -9.44 -22.65 -16.87
N GLY A 119 -8.86 -22.93 -15.72
CA GLY A 119 -7.62 -22.31 -15.25
C GLY A 119 -7.48 -22.37 -13.74
N LEU A 120 -6.41 -21.76 -13.26
CA LEU A 120 -6.20 -21.50 -11.83
C LEU A 120 -5.26 -20.30 -11.62
N VAL A 121 -5.39 -19.64 -10.49
CA VAL A 121 -4.44 -18.60 -10.06
C VAL A 121 -3.25 -19.30 -9.41
N TYR A 122 -2.07 -19.13 -10.02
CA TYR A 122 -0.84 -19.72 -9.48
C TYR A 122 -0.25 -18.86 -8.37
N ARG A 123 -0.11 -17.57 -8.62
CA ARG A 123 0.39 -16.54 -7.70
C ARG A 123 -0.17 -15.17 -8.10
N ALA A 124 -0.34 -14.29 -7.11
CA ALA A 124 -0.50 -12.86 -7.34
C ALA A 124 0.42 -12.11 -6.39
N MET A 125 0.97 -11.02 -6.87
CA MET A 125 1.85 -10.15 -6.10
C MET A 125 1.43 -8.71 -6.35
N ARG A 126 1.35 -7.93 -5.29
CA ARG A 126 1.23 -6.48 -5.41
C ARG A 126 2.61 -5.91 -5.67
N ILE A 127 2.73 -5.20 -6.74
CA ILE A 127 3.90 -4.39 -7.02
C ILE A 127 3.52 -2.93 -6.82
N PRO A 128 4.45 -2.06 -6.43
CA PRO A 128 4.23 -0.62 -6.49
C PRO A 128 3.75 -0.27 -7.90
N GLY A 129 2.79 0.66 -7.98
CA GLY A 129 2.08 0.96 -9.23
C GLY A 129 3.01 1.16 -10.43
N ILE A 130 2.52 0.87 -11.63
CA ILE A 130 3.24 1.11 -12.90
C ILE A 130 3.63 2.59 -13.01
N PHE A 131 2.89 3.46 -12.33
CA PHE A 131 3.20 4.86 -12.15
C PHE A 131 3.59 5.08 -10.67
N PRO A 132 4.88 4.93 -10.31
CA PRO A 132 5.36 5.05 -8.95
C PRO A 132 5.12 6.44 -8.35
N ILE A 133 4.76 7.42 -9.19
CA ILE A 133 4.48 8.79 -8.78
C ILE A 133 3.03 9.11 -9.09
N ALA A 134 2.24 9.11 -8.04
CA ALA A 134 0.89 9.65 -8.05
C ALA A 134 0.78 10.67 -6.93
N TYR A 135 0.36 11.88 -7.25
CA TYR A 135 0.15 12.93 -6.27
C TYR A 135 -0.96 13.88 -6.68
N SER A 136 -1.58 14.49 -5.70
CA SER A 136 -2.56 15.56 -5.88
C SER A 136 -2.12 16.83 -5.17
N VAL A 137 -2.52 17.95 -5.74
CA VAL A 137 -2.29 19.28 -5.17
C VAL A 137 -3.65 19.92 -4.98
N THR A 138 -3.91 20.44 -3.78
CA THR A 138 -5.16 21.13 -3.45
C THR A 138 -4.88 22.46 -2.80
N PHE A 139 -5.79 23.38 -3.03
CA PHE A 139 -5.77 24.75 -2.52
C PHE A 139 -7.01 24.98 -1.67
N PRO A 140 -6.95 24.80 -0.33
CA PRO A 140 -8.13 24.82 0.54
C PRO A 140 -8.93 26.14 0.52
N GLN A 141 -8.28 27.23 0.15
CA GLN A 141 -8.87 28.59 0.16
C GLN A 141 -9.28 29.06 -1.25
N MET A 142 -9.25 28.17 -2.26
CA MET A 142 -9.59 28.56 -3.64
C MET A 142 -11.09 28.47 -3.88
N ASN A 143 -11.70 29.57 -4.30
CA ASN A 143 -13.06 29.63 -4.87
C ASN A 143 -12.95 29.89 -6.39
N ASP A 144 -13.51 29.02 -7.22
CA ASP A 144 -13.63 29.18 -8.68
C ASP A 144 -12.38 29.72 -9.41
N SER A 145 -11.20 29.19 -9.08
CA SER A 145 -9.90 29.61 -9.63
C SER A 145 -9.35 30.95 -9.11
N LEU A 146 -10.04 31.59 -8.19
CA LEU A 146 -9.57 32.81 -7.51
C LEU A 146 -9.16 32.47 -6.08
N TYR A 147 -7.96 32.91 -5.70
CA TYR A 147 -7.46 32.77 -4.36
C TYR A 147 -7.61 34.12 -3.65
N ASP A 148 -8.55 34.23 -2.71
CA ASP A 148 -8.67 35.40 -1.87
C ASP A 148 -7.63 35.33 -0.74
N ILE A 149 -6.58 36.15 -0.83
CA ILE A 149 -5.66 36.34 0.27
C ILE A 149 -6.24 37.46 1.17
N ASN A 150 -6.53 37.08 2.40
CA ASN A 150 -6.77 38.08 3.44
C ASN A 150 -5.42 38.74 3.75
N LEU A 151 -5.30 40.06 3.65
CA LEU A 151 -4.07 40.83 3.89
C LEU A 151 -3.49 40.64 5.30
N LEU A 152 -4.22 40.00 6.20
CA LEU A 152 -3.76 39.58 7.53
C LEU A 152 -3.03 38.24 7.54
N ASP A 153 -3.23 37.40 6.51
CA ASP A 153 -2.54 36.12 6.35
C ASP A 153 -1.47 36.32 5.28
N GLU A 154 -0.21 36.48 5.69
CA GLU A 154 0.94 36.70 4.79
C GLU A 154 1.30 35.47 3.92
N TYR A 155 0.46 34.41 3.90
CA TYR A 155 0.71 33.17 3.18
C TYR A 155 -0.58 32.45 2.76
N PHE A 156 -0.49 31.71 1.69
CA PHE A 156 -1.55 30.80 1.26
C PHE A 156 -1.14 29.33 1.41
N ASN A 157 -2.11 28.45 1.61
CA ASN A 157 -1.86 27.05 1.86
C ASN A 157 -1.96 26.22 0.57
N VAL A 158 -0.94 25.44 0.32
CA VAL A 158 -0.92 24.40 -0.72
C VAL A 158 -0.75 23.05 -0.04
N ASN A 159 -1.67 22.14 -0.27
CA ASN A 159 -1.54 20.79 0.22
C ASN A 159 -1.11 19.85 -0.92
N ILE A 160 -0.03 19.14 -0.70
CA ILE A 160 0.47 18.13 -1.63
C ILE A 160 0.30 16.75 -0.97
N PHE A 161 -0.51 15.90 -1.58
CA PHE A 161 -0.75 14.53 -1.11
C PHE A 161 0.01 13.57 -2.00
N ASN A 162 0.89 12.79 -1.39
CA ASN A 162 1.50 11.65 -2.06
C ASN A 162 0.47 10.50 -2.09
N ASN A 163 -0.03 10.17 -3.27
CA ASN A 163 -0.98 9.08 -3.50
C ASN A 163 -0.26 7.85 -4.09
N GLY A 164 1.06 7.92 -4.24
CA GLY A 164 1.89 6.83 -4.74
C GLY A 164 2.38 5.92 -3.61
N ASP A 165 2.89 4.76 -4.00
CA ASP A 165 3.37 3.73 -3.08
C ASP A 165 4.76 4.03 -2.49
N TYR A 166 5.45 5.04 -3.01
CA TYR A 166 6.80 5.42 -2.55
C TYR A 166 6.80 6.78 -1.87
N SER A 167 7.67 6.92 -0.87
CA SER A 167 7.96 8.24 -0.31
C SER A 167 8.50 9.16 -1.39
N GLN A 168 7.96 10.38 -1.48
CA GLN A 168 8.34 11.40 -2.44
C GLN A 168 8.70 12.70 -1.75
N THR A 169 9.73 13.36 -2.27
CA THR A 169 10.03 14.75 -1.97
C THR A 169 9.64 15.59 -3.18
N PHE A 170 9.04 16.75 -2.94
CA PHE A 170 8.56 17.65 -3.98
C PHE A 170 9.31 18.98 -3.92
N ASP A 171 9.78 19.45 -5.06
CA ASP A 171 10.15 20.84 -5.25
C ASP A 171 8.90 21.65 -5.58
N VAL A 172 8.76 22.83 -4.95
CA VAL A 172 7.64 23.72 -5.15
C VAL A 172 8.19 25.09 -5.52
N GLU A 173 7.91 25.52 -6.74
CA GLU A 173 8.35 26.80 -7.27
C GLU A 173 7.14 27.73 -7.45
N PHE A 174 7.33 29.00 -7.13
CA PHE A 174 6.34 30.06 -7.31
C PHE A 174 6.92 31.16 -8.20
N ASN A 175 6.29 31.38 -9.34
CA ASN A 175 6.68 32.42 -10.27
C ASN A 175 5.56 33.46 -10.40
N ILE A 176 5.85 34.71 -10.12
CA ILE A 176 4.90 35.80 -10.43
C ILE A 176 4.95 36.01 -11.94
N ILE A 177 3.87 35.67 -12.65
CA ILE A 177 3.78 35.82 -14.10
C ILE A 177 3.31 37.21 -14.48
N ASN A 178 2.39 37.78 -13.70
CA ASN A 178 1.83 39.08 -13.96
C ASN A 178 1.51 39.82 -12.65
N ASN A 179 1.69 41.18 -12.67
CA ASN A 179 1.32 42.07 -11.57
C ASN A 179 0.78 43.38 -12.21
N ASP A 180 -0.50 43.59 -12.11
CA ASP A 180 -1.15 44.75 -12.76
C ASP A 180 -1.16 46.04 -11.94
N ASN A 181 -0.41 46.09 -10.84
CA ASN A 181 -0.38 47.22 -9.87
C ASN A 181 -1.74 47.61 -9.24
N SER A 182 -2.78 46.81 -9.48
CA SER A 182 -4.13 46.98 -8.92
C SER A 182 -4.40 46.00 -7.77
N GLY A 183 -3.38 45.24 -7.36
CA GLY A 183 -3.48 44.21 -6.34
C GLY A 183 -3.82 42.83 -6.88
N ASN A 184 -3.89 42.65 -8.21
CA ASN A 184 -4.06 41.37 -8.83
C ASN A 184 -2.69 40.81 -9.24
N TYR A 185 -2.44 39.55 -8.87
CA TYR A 185 -1.25 38.82 -9.23
C TYR A 185 -1.62 37.50 -9.91
N GLU A 186 -0.91 37.16 -10.95
CA GLU A 186 -0.93 35.82 -11.52
C GLU A 186 0.34 35.11 -11.10
N ILE A 187 0.16 33.97 -10.49
CA ILE A 187 1.25 33.12 -10.01
C ILE A 187 1.19 31.79 -10.74
N GLU A 188 2.33 31.36 -11.22
CA GLU A 188 2.54 29.99 -11.66
C GLU A 188 3.13 29.19 -10.49
N LEU A 189 2.44 28.15 -10.05
CA LEU A 189 2.91 27.18 -9.08
C LEU A 189 3.33 25.91 -9.83
N ILE A 190 4.59 25.51 -9.67
CA ILE A 190 5.13 24.28 -10.25
C ILE A 190 5.45 23.32 -9.10
N VAL A 191 4.85 22.13 -9.13
CA VAL A 191 5.12 21.05 -8.17
C VAL A 191 5.80 19.91 -8.91
N THR A 192 7.06 19.63 -8.57
CA THR A 192 7.91 18.65 -9.24
C THR A 192 8.39 17.59 -8.25
N PRO A 193 8.10 16.28 -8.48
CA PRO A 193 8.75 15.20 -7.74
C PRO A 193 10.25 15.18 -8.04
N ILE A 194 11.10 15.24 -7.01
CA ILE A 194 12.57 15.42 -7.19
C ILE A 194 13.20 14.33 -8.07
N HIS A 195 12.75 13.10 -7.95
CA HIS A 195 13.31 11.97 -8.69
C HIS A 195 12.69 11.74 -10.08
N HIS A 196 11.70 12.55 -10.46
CA HIS A 196 10.92 12.36 -11.69
C HIS A 196 10.42 13.70 -12.24
N GLN A 197 11.33 14.56 -12.62
CA GLN A 197 11.07 15.93 -13.10
C GLN A 197 10.06 16.01 -14.26
N GLU A 198 9.96 14.96 -15.08
CA GLU A 198 8.99 14.90 -16.19
C GLU A 198 7.52 14.84 -15.75
N LYS A 199 7.26 14.67 -14.46
CA LYS A 199 5.91 14.55 -13.87
C LYS A 199 5.46 15.82 -13.15
N SER A 200 6.05 16.95 -13.44
CA SER A 200 5.65 18.25 -12.86
C SER A 200 4.20 18.57 -13.18
N LYS A 201 3.51 19.15 -12.22
CA LYS A 201 2.19 19.75 -12.39
C LYS A 201 2.32 21.27 -12.27
N VAL A 202 1.72 21.97 -13.20
CA VAL A 202 1.73 23.42 -13.29
C VAL A 202 0.32 23.96 -13.04
N TYR A 203 0.19 24.93 -12.16
CA TYR A 203 -1.06 25.57 -11.80
C TYR A 203 -0.92 27.09 -11.99
N ASN A 204 -1.85 27.71 -12.68
CA ASN A 204 -1.96 29.17 -12.76
C ASN A 204 -2.99 29.63 -11.75
N ILE A 205 -2.57 30.48 -10.83
CA ILE A 205 -3.36 30.95 -9.70
C ILE A 205 -3.48 32.48 -9.80
N SER A 206 -4.72 32.98 -9.82
CA SER A 206 -4.99 34.41 -9.74
C SER A 206 -5.21 34.81 -8.28
N LEU A 207 -4.42 35.76 -7.79
CA LEU A 207 -4.52 36.27 -6.43
C LEU A 207 -5.15 37.68 -6.51
N ASN A 208 -6.11 37.94 -5.64
CA ASN A 208 -6.68 39.28 -5.48
C ASN A 208 -6.46 39.78 -4.05
N THR A 209 -5.72 40.87 -3.90
CA THR A 209 -5.36 41.43 -2.60
C THR A 209 -6.21 42.66 -2.23
N GLN A 210 -7.26 43.02 -3.00
CA GLN A 210 -8.00 44.28 -2.82
C GLN A 210 -9.17 44.24 -1.83
N ASN A 211 -9.55 43.09 -1.29
CA ASN A 211 -10.81 42.97 -0.53
C ASN A 211 -10.83 43.60 0.88
N GLU A 212 -9.77 44.26 1.38
CA GLU A 212 -9.78 44.84 2.73
C GLU A 212 -9.78 46.37 2.80
N LEU A 213 -9.64 47.09 1.72
CA LEU A 213 -9.60 48.54 1.77
C LEU A 213 -10.99 49.23 1.78
N GLU A 214 -12.07 48.49 1.47
CA GLU A 214 -13.43 49.08 1.40
C GLU A 214 -14.25 49.00 2.69
N ASN A 215 -13.81 48.29 3.73
CA ASN A 215 -14.61 48.11 4.96
C ASN A 215 -14.16 48.95 6.16
N ASN A 216 -13.22 49.86 6.00
CA ASN A 216 -12.76 50.75 7.08
C ASN A 216 -12.82 52.24 6.70
N VAL A 217 -13.98 52.72 6.21
CA VAL A 217 -14.31 54.17 6.14
C VAL A 217 -15.60 54.46 6.88
#